data_206cef5bd5c10d2ff92aa0f09aa232d9
#
_entry.id   206cef5bd5c10d2ff92aa0f09aa232d9
#
_cell.length_a   1.000
_cell.length_b   1.000
_cell.length_c   1.000
_cell.angle_alpha   90.00
_cell.angle_beta   90.00
_cell.angle_gamma   90.00
#
_symmetry.space_group_name_H-M   'P 1'
#
loop_
_entity.id
_entity.type
_entity.pdbx_description
1 polymer ?
#
loop_
_entity_poly.entity_id
_entity_poly.type
_entity_poly.pdbx_seq_one_letter_code
_entity_poly.pdbx_strand_id
1 'polypeptide(L)'
;MKKAIIGKKVGMTQIFDESGKVIPVTVVEAGPCVVTQKKTVETDGYTAVQLGFGDVKESKLSKPEAGHLKKAGVAPKKYLKEFKLEDAADMNVGDEVKADTFAASDKIDVTGISKGHGYQGVVKRYGAQRTPMTHGGGPVHRHAGSMGASSHQSRIFPGKIGAGQMGCEQVTIENLDVVKVDAELNMIVIRGAVPGPKGGLVYLRNTVKNNKVKNVETGISKNPQKASGRNPQKASARG
;
A
#
# COMPACT_ATOMS: atom_id res chain seq x y z
N MET A 1 6.04 5.75 13.20
CA MET A 1 5.53 4.39 12.85
C MET A 1 6.00 3.40 13.89
N LYS A 2 5.11 2.52 14.39
CA LYS A 2 5.51 1.54 15.42
C LYS A 2 6.07 0.22 14.85
N LYS A 3 5.54 -0.24 13.73
CA LYS A 3 5.88 -1.54 13.14
C LYS A 3 6.11 -1.40 11.63
N ALA A 4 7.15 -2.04 11.11
CA ALA A 4 7.37 -2.15 9.66
C ALA A 4 8.16 -3.42 9.34
N ILE A 5 7.90 -4.02 8.18
CA ILE A 5 8.62 -5.20 7.68
C ILE A 5 8.64 -5.21 6.14
N ILE A 6 9.65 -5.84 5.58
CA ILE A 6 9.74 -6.09 4.14
C ILE A 6 9.21 -7.49 3.87
N GLY A 7 8.40 -7.63 2.81
CA GLY A 7 7.87 -8.91 2.41
C GLY A 7 7.80 -9.09 0.91
N LYS A 8 7.42 -10.28 0.50
CA LYS A 8 7.25 -10.69 -0.89
C LYS A 8 5.84 -11.21 -1.09
N LYS A 9 5.13 -10.70 -2.08
CA LYS A 9 3.78 -11.15 -2.43
C LYS A 9 3.83 -12.57 -2.98
N VAL A 10 3.24 -13.54 -2.29
CA VAL A 10 3.13 -14.92 -2.74
C VAL A 10 2.00 -15.07 -3.75
N GLY A 11 0.81 -14.57 -3.42
CA GLY A 11 -0.36 -14.66 -4.28
C GLY A 11 -1.63 -14.21 -3.60
N MET A 12 -2.75 -14.45 -4.26
CA MET A 12 -4.08 -14.20 -3.70
C MET A 12 -4.86 -15.50 -3.61
N THR A 13 -5.66 -15.62 -2.58
CA THR A 13 -6.59 -16.72 -2.34
C THR A 13 -7.82 -16.20 -1.62
N GLN A 14 -8.69 -17.08 -1.20
CA GLN A 14 -9.84 -16.77 -0.37
C GLN A 14 -9.85 -17.66 0.86
N ILE A 15 -10.38 -17.17 1.94
CA ILE A 15 -10.64 -17.89 3.17
C ILE A 15 -12.09 -17.68 3.55
N PHE A 16 -12.62 -18.59 4.35
CA PHE A 16 -13.98 -18.50 4.85
C PHE A 16 -13.95 -18.11 6.32
N ASP A 17 -14.82 -17.22 6.69
CA ASP A 17 -15.08 -16.85 8.07
C ASP A 17 -15.97 -17.92 8.72
N GLU A 18 -16.06 -17.93 10.06
CA GLU A 18 -16.93 -18.84 10.82
C GLU A 18 -18.40 -18.78 10.39
N SER A 19 -18.84 -17.62 9.89
CA SER A 19 -20.16 -17.40 9.31
C SER A 19 -20.35 -17.94 7.88
N GLY A 20 -19.30 -18.57 7.28
CA GLY A 20 -19.30 -19.02 5.89
C GLY A 20 -19.06 -17.90 4.86
N LYS A 21 -18.77 -16.67 5.30
CA LYS A 21 -18.51 -15.55 4.41
C LYS A 21 -17.13 -15.64 3.78
N VAL A 22 -17.06 -15.46 2.47
CA VAL A 22 -15.80 -15.43 1.72
C VAL A 22 -15.04 -14.14 1.98
N ILE A 23 -13.78 -14.26 2.37
CA ILE A 23 -12.84 -13.14 2.55
C ILE A 23 -11.73 -13.29 1.52
N PRO A 24 -11.64 -12.40 0.52
CA PRO A 24 -10.50 -12.39 -0.40
C PRO A 24 -9.24 -11.93 0.33
N VAL A 25 -8.16 -12.67 0.18
CA VAL A 25 -6.91 -12.37 0.88
C VAL A 25 -5.70 -12.45 -0.04
N THR A 26 -4.68 -11.68 0.31
CA THR A 26 -3.34 -11.77 -0.27
C THR A 26 -2.40 -12.35 0.78
N VAL A 27 -1.64 -13.37 0.38
CA VAL A 27 -0.59 -13.96 1.21
C VAL A 27 0.73 -13.27 0.89
N VAL A 28 1.40 -12.81 1.93
CA VAL A 28 2.70 -12.15 1.87
C VAL A 28 3.68 -12.90 2.77
N GLU A 29 4.80 -13.33 2.22
CA GLU A 29 5.97 -13.81 2.95
C GLU A 29 6.67 -12.59 3.55
N ALA A 30 6.60 -12.42 4.87
CA ALA A 30 7.06 -11.23 5.59
C ALA A 30 8.21 -11.59 6.53
N GLY A 31 9.42 -11.34 6.08
CA GLY A 31 10.62 -11.66 6.86
C GLY A 31 11.18 -13.08 6.60
N PRO A 32 12.19 -13.52 7.35
CA PRO A 32 12.88 -12.74 8.38
C PRO A 32 13.66 -11.56 7.77
N CYS A 33 13.51 -10.39 8.38
CA CYS A 33 14.28 -9.20 8.04
C CYS A 33 15.36 -8.98 9.10
N VAL A 34 16.56 -8.57 8.70
CA VAL A 34 17.65 -8.30 9.63
C VAL A 34 17.95 -6.81 9.66
N VAL A 35 18.19 -6.27 10.84
CA VAL A 35 18.63 -4.87 11.00
C VAL A 35 20.07 -4.74 10.50
N THR A 36 20.27 -3.97 9.44
CA THR A 36 21.60 -3.77 8.83
C THR A 36 22.27 -2.48 9.27
N GLN A 37 21.48 -1.45 9.60
CA GLN A 37 22.01 -0.19 10.08
C GLN A 37 20.99 0.51 10.98
N LYS A 38 21.48 1.17 12.00
CA LYS A 38 20.72 2.09 12.84
C LYS A 38 21.20 3.51 12.60
N LYS A 39 20.28 4.42 12.35
CA LYS A 39 20.55 5.84 12.20
C LYS A 39 20.11 6.59 13.45
N THR A 40 20.96 7.49 13.91
CA THR A 40 20.72 8.29 15.12
C THR A 40 20.75 9.78 14.78
N VAL A 41 20.12 10.59 15.63
CA VAL A 41 20.07 12.04 15.43
C VAL A 41 21.48 12.65 15.45
N GLU A 42 22.39 12.09 16.23
CA GLU A 42 23.75 12.60 16.39
C GLU A 42 24.61 12.44 15.13
N THR A 43 24.48 11.29 14.44
CA THR A 43 25.30 10.95 13.26
C THR A 43 24.63 11.31 11.94
N ASP A 44 23.33 11.07 11.83
CA ASP A 44 22.59 11.16 10.57
C ASP A 44 21.54 12.29 10.57
N GLY A 45 21.30 12.93 11.71
CA GLY A 45 20.30 14.00 11.87
C GLY A 45 18.84 13.50 11.99
N TYR A 46 18.60 12.19 11.95
CA TYR A 46 17.29 11.58 12.13
C TYR A 46 17.41 10.15 12.66
N THR A 47 16.31 9.65 13.24
CA THR A 47 16.23 8.27 13.75
C THR A 47 15.53 7.36 12.75
N ALA A 48 16.20 6.28 12.35
CA ALA A 48 15.66 5.26 11.47
C ALA A 48 16.40 3.92 11.63
N VAL A 49 15.77 2.85 11.18
CA VAL A 49 16.37 1.51 11.10
C VAL A 49 16.32 1.04 9.66
N GLN A 50 17.45 0.55 9.16
CA GLN A 50 17.51 -0.08 7.85
C GLN A 50 17.33 -1.60 8.03
N LEU A 51 16.33 -2.14 7.34
CA LEU A 51 16.04 -3.57 7.30
C LEU A 51 16.56 -4.18 6.00
N GLY A 52 17.18 -5.35 6.11
CA GLY A 52 17.62 -6.18 5.00
C GLY A 52 16.73 -7.40 4.83
N PHE A 53 16.32 -7.72 3.60
CA PHE A 53 15.44 -8.84 3.26
C PHE A 53 15.94 -9.62 2.05
N GLY A 54 15.72 -10.94 2.07
CA GLY A 54 16.03 -11.85 0.98
C GLY A 54 17.53 -12.13 0.83
N ASP A 55 17.90 -13.38 1.02
CA ASP A 55 19.29 -13.82 0.93
C ASP A 55 19.77 -13.81 -0.53
N VAL A 56 21.03 -13.45 -0.71
CA VAL A 56 21.67 -13.39 -2.02
C VAL A 56 23.12 -13.84 -1.90
N LYS A 57 23.64 -14.47 -2.96
CA LYS A 57 25.07 -14.82 -3.01
C LYS A 57 25.91 -13.55 -3.10
N GLU A 58 27.01 -13.48 -2.37
CA GLU A 58 27.91 -12.32 -2.33
C GLU A 58 28.38 -11.90 -3.74
N SER A 59 28.58 -12.85 -4.65
CA SER A 59 28.95 -12.59 -6.04
C SER A 59 27.94 -11.78 -6.85
N LYS A 60 26.68 -11.65 -6.36
CA LYS A 60 25.62 -10.85 -7.01
C LYS A 60 25.46 -9.44 -6.42
N LEU A 61 26.25 -9.11 -5.41
CA LEU A 61 26.29 -7.78 -4.81
C LEU A 61 27.44 -6.98 -5.38
N SER A 62 27.26 -5.68 -5.47
CA SER A 62 28.37 -4.77 -5.76
C SER A 62 29.33 -4.70 -4.57
N LYS A 63 30.61 -4.37 -4.83
CA LYS A 63 31.63 -4.25 -3.76
C LYS A 63 31.23 -3.29 -2.63
N PRO A 64 30.65 -2.10 -2.91
CA PRO A 64 30.17 -1.19 -1.86
C PRO A 64 29.05 -1.79 -1.01
N GLU A 65 28.07 -2.44 -1.63
CA GLU A 65 26.95 -3.08 -0.91
C GLU A 65 27.44 -4.23 -0.03
N ALA A 66 28.33 -5.07 -0.55
CA ALA A 66 28.95 -6.12 0.23
C ALA A 66 29.76 -5.55 1.42
N GLY A 67 30.51 -4.45 1.20
CA GLY A 67 31.24 -3.76 2.27
C GLY A 67 30.32 -3.21 3.35
N HIS A 68 29.16 -2.63 2.97
CA HIS A 68 28.15 -2.13 3.88
C HIS A 68 27.58 -3.25 4.80
N LEU A 69 27.22 -4.39 4.22
CA LEU A 69 26.69 -5.54 4.97
C LEU A 69 27.76 -6.21 5.84
N LYS A 70 29.01 -6.30 5.35
CA LYS A 70 30.15 -6.81 6.14
C LYS A 70 30.44 -5.92 7.36
N LYS A 71 30.33 -4.59 7.22
CA LYS A 71 30.47 -3.66 8.36
C LYS A 71 29.41 -3.91 9.44
N ALA A 72 28.21 -4.28 9.03
CA ALA A 72 27.11 -4.65 9.91
C ALA A 72 27.23 -6.07 10.50
N GLY A 73 28.15 -6.90 10.01
CA GLY A 73 28.27 -8.33 10.41
C GLY A 73 27.08 -9.19 9.97
N VAL A 74 26.32 -8.77 8.96
CA VAL A 74 25.08 -9.39 8.50
C VAL A 74 25.32 -10.16 7.19
N ALA A 75 24.66 -11.31 7.03
CA ALA A 75 24.67 -12.05 5.78
C ALA A 75 24.20 -11.20 4.59
N PRO A 76 24.68 -11.48 3.35
CA PRO A 76 24.32 -10.73 2.17
C PRO A 76 22.82 -10.72 1.93
N LYS A 77 22.18 -9.53 1.94
CA LYS A 77 20.75 -9.30 1.70
C LYS A 77 20.53 -8.56 0.39
N LYS A 78 19.48 -8.94 -0.34
CA LYS A 78 19.15 -8.39 -1.65
C LYS A 78 18.49 -7.03 -1.60
N TYR A 79 17.60 -6.83 -0.63
CA TYR A 79 16.77 -5.65 -0.52
C TYR A 79 17.05 -4.95 0.80
N LEU A 80 17.39 -3.67 0.71
CA LEU A 80 17.62 -2.80 1.86
C LEU A 80 16.60 -1.66 1.82
N LYS A 81 15.95 -1.38 2.95
CA LYS A 81 15.00 -0.27 3.06
C LYS A 81 15.02 0.31 4.46
N GLU A 82 15.03 1.62 4.54
CA GLU A 82 14.93 2.37 5.80
C GLU A 82 13.48 2.60 6.21
N PHE A 83 13.24 2.47 7.50
CA PHE A 83 11.98 2.77 8.15
C PHE A 83 12.20 3.68 9.36
N LYS A 84 11.42 4.75 9.43
CA LYS A 84 11.39 5.64 10.61
C LYS A 84 10.46 5.04 11.66
N LEU A 85 10.99 4.19 12.53
CA LEU A 85 10.25 3.56 13.62
C LEU A 85 10.35 4.41 14.89
N GLU A 86 9.33 4.38 15.72
CA GLU A 86 9.33 5.03 17.04
C GLU A 86 10.31 4.33 17.96
N ASP A 87 10.32 3.00 17.93
CA ASP A 87 11.15 2.11 18.75
C ASP A 87 12.54 1.84 18.10
N ALA A 88 12.97 2.68 17.17
CA ALA A 88 14.27 2.52 16.50
C ALA A 88 15.47 2.60 17.45
N ALA A 89 15.28 3.23 18.60
CA ALA A 89 16.32 3.33 19.64
C ALA A 89 16.59 1.99 20.32
N ASP A 90 15.63 1.10 20.41
CA ASP A 90 15.72 -0.17 21.15
C ASP A 90 16.26 -1.31 20.27
N MET A 91 16.23 -1.15 18.94
CA MET A 91 16.72 -2.16 17.99
C MET A 91 18.23 -2.08 17.83
N ASN A 92 18.89 -3.23 17.78
CA ASN A 92 20.33 -3.35 17.52
C ASN A 92 20.60 -3.90 16.11
N VAL A 93 21.79 -3.60 15.60
CA VAL A 93 22.25 -4.16 14.33
C VAL A 93 22.43 -5.67 14.49
N GLY A 94 21.86 -6.45 13.58
CA GLY A 94 21.83 -7.91 13.63
C GLY A 94 20.51 -8.49 14.16
N ASP A 95 19.65 -7.69 14.80
CA ASP A 95 18.35 -8.18 15.27
C ASP A 95 17.46 -8.64 14.11
N GLU A 96 16.67 -9.70 14.33
CA GLU A 96 15.73 -10.23 13.37
C GLU A 96 14.31 -9.74 13.63
N VAL A 97 13.69 -9.20 12.61
CA VAL A 97 12.27 -8.81 12.59
C VAL A 97 11.49 -9.83 11.78
N LYS A 98 10.55 -10.53 12.44
CA LYS A 98 9.71 -11.59 11.86
C LYS A 98 8.25 -11.16 11.74
N ALA A 99 7.45 -12.02 11.13
CA ALA A 99 6.01 -11.77 10.94
C ALA A 99 5.22 -11.56 12.24
N ASP A 100 5.69 -12.11 13.36
CA ASP A 100 5.12 -11.99 14.70
C ASP A 100 5.04 -10.55 15.23
N THR A 101 5.80 -9.63 14.64
CA THR A 101 5.66 -8.18 14.89
C THR A 101 4.23 -7.67 14.68
N PHE A 102 3.47 -8.31 13.77
CA PHE A 102 2.07 -7.99 13.50
C PHE A 102 1.14 -9.01 14.14
N ALA A 103 -0.01 -8.53 14.59
CA ALA A 103 -1.07 -9.38 15.15
C ALA A 103 -2.27 -9.45 14.21
N ALA A 104 -3.12 -10.46 14.38
CA ALA A 104 -4.41 -10.51 13.72
C ALA A 104 -5.26 -9.29 14.12
N SER A 105 -6.04 -8.77 13.18
CA SER A 105 -6.84 -7.55 13.30
C SER A 105 -6.03 -6.23 13.31
N ASP A 106 -4.70 -6.27 13.21
CA ASP A 106 -3.91 -5.06 12.99
C ASP A 106 -4.30 -4.40 11.66
N LYS A 107 -4.26 -3.06 11.64
CA LYS A 107 -4.44 -2.25 10.42
C LYS A 107 -3.08 -1.87 9.86
N ILE A 108 -2.87 -2.17 8.59
CA ILE A 108 -1.59 -1.96 7.93
C ILE A 108 -1.73 -1.20 6.62
N ASP A 109 -0.67 -0.47 6.28
CA ASP A 109 -0.47 0.14 4.96
C ASP A 109 0.54 -0.71 4.18
N VAL A 110 0.21 -1.02 2.94
CA VAL A 110 1.06 -1.84 2.08
C VAL A 110 1.52 -1.03 0.89
N THR A 111 2.84 -0.85 0.79
CA THR A 111 3.48 -0.14 -0.33
C THR A 111 4.16 -1.14 -1.25
N GLY A 112 3.97 -1.00 -2.55
CA GLY A 112 4.63 -1.84 -3.55
C GLY A 112 4.65 -1.18 -4.92
N ILE A 113 5.37 -1.79 -5.86
CA ILE A 113 5.39 -1.34 -7.25
C ILE A 113 4.20 -1.97 -7.98
N SER A 114 3.36 -1.14 -8.58
CA SER A 114 2.19 -1.58 -9.33
C SER A 114 2.56 -2.37 -10.58
N LYS A 115 1.63 -3.16 -11.11
CA LYS A 115 1.82 -3.84 -12.40
C LYS A 115 1.94 -2.81 -13.51
N GLY A 116 2.91 -2.99 -14.41
CA GLY A 116 3.06 -2.17 -15.62
C GLY A 116 1.96 -2.46 -16.64
N HIS A 117 1.49 -1.41 -17.28
CA HIS A 117 0.50 -1.45 -18.36
C HIS A 117 1.02 -0.85 -19.67
N GLY A 118 2.27 -0.41 -19.68
CA GLY A 118 2.88 0.27 -20.84
C GLY A 118 2.24 1.63 -21.13
N TYR A 119 2.39 2.10 -22.35
CA TYR A 119 1.81 3.36 -22.79
C TYR A 119 0.29 3.24 -22.96
N GLN A 120 -0.46 4.05 -22.24
CA GLN A 120 -1.93 4.01 -22.24
C GLN A 120 -2.53 5.39 -22.56
N GLY A 121 -3.67 5.37 -23.25
CA GLY A 121 -4.47 6.57 -23.51
C GLY A 121 -5.17 7.09 -22.25
N VAL A 122 -5.64 8.34 -22.34
CA VAL A 122 -6.28 9.07 -21.22
C VAL A 122 -7.47 8.34 -20.61
N VAL A 123 -8.24 7.65 -21.43
CA VAL A 123 -9.44 6.91 -20.97
C VAL A 123 -9.05 5.81 -19.98
N LYS A 124 -8.01 5.01 -20.27
CA LYS A 124 -7.56 3.95 -19.38
C LYS A 124 -6.73 4.47 -18.21
N ARG A 125 -5.87 5.47 -18.48
CA ARG A 125 -4.93 5.99 -17.50
C ARG A 125 -5.61 6.80 -16.40
N TYR A 126 -6.61 7.61 -16.75
CA TYR A 126 -7.27 8.53 -15.82
C TYR A 126 -8.79 8.32 -15.70
N GLY A 127 -9.36 7.32 -16.37
CA GLY A 127 -10.79 7.10 -16.35
C GLY A 127 -11.59 8.21 -17.08
N ALA A 128 -10.94 8.93 -18.01
CA ALA A 128 -11.60 10.00 -18.75
C ALA A 128 -12.80 9.46 -19.56
N GLN A 129 -13.86 10.28 -19.66
CA GLN A 129 -15.04 9.91 -20.41
C GLN A 129 -14.71 9.80 -21.90
N ARG A 130 -15.19 8.74 -22.54
CA ARG A 130 -15.12 8.59 -23.99
C ARG A 130 -16.21 9.39 -24.67
N THR A 131 -15.96 9.82 -25.91
CA THR A 131 -17.00 10.43 -26.75
C THR A 131 -18.10 9.41 -27.08
N PRO A 132 -19.39 9.80 -27.06
CA PRO A 132 -20.49 8.93 -27.42
C PRO A 132 -20.34 8.38 -28.86
N MET A 133 -20.77 7.16 -29.07
CA MET A 133 -20.78 6.51 -30.41
C MET A 133 -22.14 6.71 -31.09
N THR A 134 -22.53 7.96 -31.29
CA THR A 134 -23.82 8.34 -31.87
C THR A 134 -23.63 9.10 -33.22
N HIS A 135 -24.73 9.30 -33.95
CA HIS A 135 -24.75 10.10 -35.15
C HIS A 135 -24.16 11.50 -34.89
N GLY A 136 -23.29 11.99 -35.80
CA GLY A 136 -22.57 13.25 -35.64
C GLY A 136 -21.32 13.23 -34.76
N GLY A 137 -21.03 12.13 -34.06
CA GLY A 137 -19.85 12.01 -33.17
C GLY A 137 -18.53 11.81 -33.92
N GLY A 138 -18.53 11.31 -35.16
CA GLY A 138 -17.33 11.00 -35.94
C GLY A 138 -16.43 9.90 -35.28
N PRO A 139 -15.25 9.62 -35.85
CA PRO A 139 -14.36 8.52 -35.42
C PRO A 139 -13.44 8.90 -34.24
N VAL A 140 -13.87 9.76 -33.32
CA VAL A 140 -13.05 10.33 -32.25
C VAL A 140 -13.31 9.69 -30.86
N HIS A 141 -13.61 8.40 -30.83
CA HIS A 141 -14.17 7.73 -29.65
C HIS A 141 -13.28 7.70 -28.42
N ARG A 142 -11.96 7.62 -28.58
CA ARG A 142 -10.99 7.48 -27.47
C ARG A 142 -9.88 8.53 -27.47
N HIS A 143 -10.15 9.66 -28.09
CA HIS A 143 -9.21 10.77 -28.19
C HIS A 143 -9.10 11.57 -26.89
N ALA A 144 -8.01 12.31 -26.75
CA ALA A 144 -7.73 13.11 -25.56
C ALA A 144 -8.61 14.35 -25.40
N GLY A 145 -9.36 14.72 -26.48
CA GLY A 145 -10.18 15.92 -26.52
C GLY A 145 -9.36 17.20 -26.71
N SER A 146 -9.92 18.33 -26.31
CA SER A 146 -9.27 19.63 -26.44
C SER A 146 -7.92 19.68 -25.70
N MET A 147 -6.92 20.30 -26.34
CA MET A 147 -5.59 20.51 -25.76
C MET A 147 -5.45 21.85 -25.03
N GLY A 148 -6.48 22.68 -25.02
CA GLY A 148 -6.53 23.98 -24.35
C GLY A 148 -7.15 25.07 -25.20
N ALA A 149 -7.11 26.31 -24.72
CA ALA A 149 -7.57 27.48 -25.45
C ALA A 149 -6.59 27.90 -26.53
N SER A 150 -7.11 28.50 -27.61
CA SER A 150 -6.38 28.69 -28.85
C SER A 150 -5.35 29.84 -28.81
N SER A 151 -5.74 31.08 -28.65
CA SER A 151 -4.86 32.21 -29.03
C SER A 151 -3.97 32.76 -27.90
N HIS A 152 -4.48 32.90 -26.68
CA HIS A 152 -3.72 33.59 -25.61
C HIS A 152 -2.58 32.77 -25.01
N GLN A 153 -2.63 31.47 -25.11
CA GLN A 153 -1.68 30.60 -24.44
C GLN A 153 -0.52 30.16 -25.31
N SER A 154 -0.73 30.02 -26.61
CA SER A 154 0.24 29.54 -27.62
C SER A 154 1.00 28.27 -27.21
N ARG A 155 0.54 27.55 -26.20
CA ARG A 155 1.18 26.34 -25.66
C ARG A 155 0.16 25.46 -24.91
N ILE A 156 0.53 24.22 -24.68
CA ILE A 156 -0.18 23.33 -23.76
C ILE A 156 0.37 23.56 -22.37
N PHE A 157 -0.49 23.77 -21.39
CA PHE A 157 -0.05 23.99 -20.02
C PHE A 157 0.55 22.72 -19.38
N PRO A 158 1.55 22.90 -18.49
CA PRO A 158 2.07 21.82 -17.65
C PRO A 158 0.94 21.15 -16.84
N GLY A 159 1.04 19.83 -16.62
CA GLY A 159 0.03 19.09 -15.87
C GLY A 159 -1.22 18.70 -16.68
N LYS A 160 -1.29 19.01 -17.98
CA LYS A 160 -2.37 18.52 -18.84
C LYS A 160 -2.42 17.00 -18.81
N ILE A 161 -3.60 16.46 -18.48
CA ILE A 161 -3.86 15.03 -18.50
C ILE A 161 -3.73 14.51 -19.95
N GLY A 162 -2.83 13.56 -20.16
CA GLY A 162 -2.52 13.00 -21.47
C GLY A 162 -2.18 11.51 -21.42
N ALA A 163 -1.99 10.94 -22.60
CA ALA A 163 -1.48 9.59 -22.73
C ALA A 163 -0.04 9.48 -22.18
N GLY A 164 0.35 8.30 -21.74
CA GLY A 164 1.69 8.06 -21.21
C GLY A 164 1.83 6.71 -20.53
N GLN A 165 2.99 6.47 -19.92
CA GLN A 165 3.25 5.27 -19.15
C GLN A 165 2.25 5.14 -18.01
N MET A 166 1.68 3.93 -17.86
CA MET A 166 0.77 3.56 -16.77
C MET A 166 1.34 2.36 -16.03
N GLY A 167 1.31 2.43 -14.72
CA GLY A 167 1.87 1.39 -13.85
C GLY A 167 3.39 1.47 -13.71
N CYS A 168 4.00 0.47 -13.07
CA CYS A 168 5.38 0.47 -12.60
C CYS A 168 5.69 1.64 -11.64
N GLU A 169 4.67 2.13 -10.97
CA GLU A 169 4.75 3.23 -10.00
C GLU A 169 4.64 2.67 -8.58
N GLN A 170 5.28 3.33 -7.63
CA GLN A 170 5.12 3.02 -6.22
C GLN A 170 3.72 3.44 -5.78
N VAL A 171 2.94 2.48 -5.29
CA VAL A 171 1.57 2.70 -4.81
C VAL A 171 1.46 2.18 -3.38
N THR A 172 0.78 2.92 -2.53
CA THR A 172 0.46 2.51 -1.16
C THR A 172 -1.05 2.30 -1.04
N ILE A 173 -1.46 1.12 -0.61
CA ILE A 173 -2.84 0.85 -0.20
C ILE A 173 -2.87 0.91 1.31
N GLU A 174 -3.69 1.81 1.83
CA GLU A 174 -3.77 2.11 3.24
C GLU A 174 -4.91 1.34 3.92
N ASN A 175 -4.73 1.10 5.22
CA ASN A 175 -5.78 0.61 6.11
C ASN A 175 -6.34 -0.77 5.74
N LEU A 176 -5.45 -1.70 5.38
CA LEU A 176 -5.79 -3.10 5.15
C LEU A 176 -5.80 -3.89 6.47
N ASP A 177 -6.71 -4.85 6.59
CA ASP A 177 -6.82 -5.72 7.77
C ASP A 177 -5.86 -6.91 7.64
N VAL A 178 -5.14 -7.20 8.71
CA VAL A 178 -4.42 -8.47 8.88
C VAL A 178 -5.42 -9.51 9.39
N VAL A 179 -5.63 -10.57 8.60
CA VAL A 179 -6.59 -11.63 8.96
C VAL A 179 -5.91 -12.70 9.80
N LYS A 180 -4.73 -13.14 9.40
CA LYS A 180 -3.96 -14.18 10.09
C LYS A 180 -2.47 -13.91 9.94
N VAL A 181 -1.72 -14.24 10.97
CA VAL A 181 -0.26 -14.26 10.96
C VAL A 181 0.20 -15.68 11.29
N ASP A 182 1.13 -16.18 10.51
CA ASP A 182 1.79 -17.46 10.71
C ASP A 182 3.28 -17.20 10.95
N ALA A 183 3.69 -17.33 12.20
CA ALA A 183 5.06 -17.04 12.62
C ALA A 183 6.05 -18.12 12.15
N GLU A 184 5.62 -19.38 12.03
CA GLU A 184 6.49 -20.49 11.63
C GLU A 184 6.92 -20.36 10.15
N LEU A 185 5.95 -20.01 9.30
CA LEU A 185 6.16 -19.83 7.86
C LEU A 185 6.51 -18.38 7.50
N ASN A 186 6.60 -17.47 8.46
CA ASN A 186 6.78 -16.03 8.24
C ASN A 186 5.77 -15.45 7.23
N MET A 187 4.51 -15.85 7.33
CA MET A 187 3.46 -15.40 6.43
C MET A 187 2.46 -14.47 7.11
N ILE A 188 2.07 -13.42 6.41
CA ILE A 188 1.00 -12.52 6.80
C ILE A 188 -0.11 -12.60 5.75
N VAL A 189 -1.32 -12.89 6.20
CA VAL A 189 -2.52 -12.95 5.38
C VAL A 189 -3.28 -11.63 5.51
N ILE A 190 -3.36 -10.88 4.42
CA ILE A 190 -3.90 -9.52 4.38
C ILE A 190 -5.23 -9.56 3.61
N ARG A 191 -6.27 -8.94 4.15
CA ARG A 191 -7.57 -8.82 3.50
C ARG A 191 -7.49 -7.88 2.30
N GLY A 192 -7.87 -8.38 1.12
CA GLY A 192 -7.97 -7.59 -0.10
C GLY A 192 -6.74 -7.68 -1.00
N ALA A 193 -6.63 -6.72 -1.91
CA ALA A 193 -5.59 -6.67 -2.92
C ALA A 193 -4.36 -5.90 -2.43
N VAL A 194 -3.18 -6.37 -2.82
CA VAL A 194 -1.88 -5.76 -2.55
C VAL A 194 -1.24 -5.38 -3.89
N PRO A 195 -0.55 -4.23 -3.99
CA PRO A 195 0.05 -3.80 -5.24
C PRO A 195 1.11 -4.76 -5.76
N GLY A 196 1.29 -4.80 -7.06
CA GLY A 196 2.33 -5.55 -7.74
C GLY A 196 1.96 -6.96 -8.20
N PRO A 197 2.85 -7.59 -8.97
CA PRO A 197 2.72 -8.96 -9.44
C PRO A 197 3.02 -9.97 -8.32
N LYS A 198 2.77 -11.26 -8.58
CA LYS A 198 3.30 -12.38 -7.81
C LYS A 198 4.83 -12.29 -7.75
N GLY A 199 5.43 -12.53 -6.59
CA GLY A 199 6.87 -12.39 -6.38
C GLY A 199 7.35 -10.93 -6.21
N GLY A 200 6.45 -9.95 -6.30
CA GLY A 200 6.79 -8.55 -6.09
C GLY A 200 7.13 -8.22 -4.64
N LEU A 201 8.08 -7.30 -4.46
CA LEU A 201 8.47 -6.77 -3.16
C LEU A 201 7.37 -5.85 -2.63
N VAL A 202 7.06 -5.97 -1.35
CA VAL A 202 6.10 -5.10 -0.65
C VAL A 202 6.66 -4.67 0.70
N TYR A 203 6.31 -3.46 1.11
CA TYR A 203 6.66 -2.90 2.41
C TYR A 203 5.37 -2.81 3.22
N LEU A 204 5.35 -3.48 4.36
CA LEU A 204 4.25 -3.49 5.31
C LEU A 204 4.60 -2.53 6.44
N ARG A 205 3.69 -1.69 6.84
CA ARG A 205 3.82 -0.81 7.99
C ARG A 205 2.48 -0.66 8.69
N ASN A 206 2.47 -0.34 9.96
CA ASN A 206 1.21 -0.02 10.62
C ASN A 206 0.59 1.24 10.03
N THR A 207 -0.74 1.28 9.96
CA THR A 207 -1.46 2.40 9.33
C THR A 207 -1.21 3.72 10.04
N VAL A 208 -1.12 4.78 9.25
CA VAL A 208 -1.07 6.17 9.76
C VAL A 208 -2.48 6.71 10.02
N LYS A 209 -3.51 6.12 9.39
CA LYS A 209 -4.90 6.52 9.60
C LYS A 209 -5.35 6.13 11.00
N ASN A 210 -5.71 7.14 11.79
CA ASN A 210 -6.41 6.91 13.06
C ASN A 210 -7.78 6.30 12.74
N ASN A 211 -7.88 4.99 12.87
CA ASN A 211 -9.16 4.33 12.97
C ASN A 211 -9.75 4.75 14.32
N LYS A 212 -10.52 5.84 14.31
CA LYS A 212 -11.46 6.07 15.39
C LYS A 212 -12.29 4.80 15.45
N VAL A 213 -12.06 3.98 16.44
CA VAL A 213 -12.99 2.92 16.81
C VAL A 213 -14.32 3.67 16.85
N LYS A 214 -15.22 3.35 15.93
CA LYS A 214 -16.60 3.77 16.09
C LYS A 214 -17.00 3.02 17.35
N ASN A 215 -16.93 3.71 18.47
CA ASN A 215 -17.57 3.24 19.67
C ASN A 215 -18.99 2.99 19.22
N VAL A 216 -19.35 1.71 19.09
CA VAL A 216 -20.73 1.26 18.95
C VAL A 216 -21.32 1.43 20.35
N GLU A 217 -21.16 2.63 20.89
CA GLU A 217 -21.88 3.07 22.04
C GLU A 217 -23.22 3.53 21.49
N THR A 218 -24.18 2.63 21.72
CA THR A 218 -25.60 2.92 21.80
C THR A 218 -26.12 3.80 20.66
N GLY A 219 -26.91 3.21 19.79
CA GLY A 219 -27.60 3.73 18.60
C GLY A 219 -28.40 5.02 18.70
N ILE A 220 -27.91 6.00 19.44
CA ILE A 220 -28.50 7.34 19.50
C ILE A 220 -27.65 8.24 18.59
N SER A 221 -28.17 8.48 17.39
CA SER A 221 -27.61 9.45 16.48
C SER A 221 -27.56 10.83 17.15
N LYS A 222 -26.40 11.50 17.12
CA LYS A 222 -26.26 12.89 17.57
C LYS A 222 -27.08 13.89 16.72
N ASN A 223 -27.63 13.44 15.60
CA ASN A 223 -28.54 14.21 14.77
C ASN A 223 -29.97 14.07 15.33
N PRO A 224 -30.63 15.14 15.85
CA PRO A 224 -31.97 15.07 16.44
C PRO A 224 -33.02 14.46 15.51
N GLN A 225 -32.94 14.69 14.20
CA GLN A 225 -33.84 14.10 13.20
C GLN A 225 -33.67 12.61 12.99
N LYS A 226 -32.44 12.08 13.17
CA LYS A 226 -32.17 10.64 13.13
C LYS A 226 -32.38 9.95 14.47
N ALA A 227 -32.22 10.67 15.57
CA ALA A 227 -32.43 10.16 16.93
C ALA A 227 -33.92 9.92 17.22
N SER A 228 -34.82 10.74 16.68
CA SER A 228 -36.26 10.60 16.91
C SER A 228 -36.90 9.42 16.17
N GLY A 229 -36.18 8.76 15.24
CA GLY A 229 -36.76 7.65 14.44
C GLY A 229 -37.95 8.04 13.56
N ARG A 230 -38.43 9.30 13.68
CA ARG A 230 -39.57 9.84 12.94
C ARG A 230 -39.05 10.75 11.83
N ASN A 231 -39.12 10.28 10.61
CA ASN A 231 -39.14 11.15 9.46
C ASN A 231 -40.59 11.61 9.27
N PRO A 232 -40.91 12.92 9.48
CA PRO A 232 -42.30 13.39 9.39
C PRO A 232 -42.93 13.13 8.03
N GLN A 233 -42.15 13.04 6.96
CA GLN A 233 -42.65 12.75 5.63
C GLN A 233 -43.02 11.26 5.41
N LYS A 234 -42.53 10.33 6.24
CA LYS A 234 -42.93 8.93 6.17
C LYS A 234 -44.11 8.58 7.06
N ALA A 235 -44.45 9.45 8.01
CA ALA A 235 -45.58 9.26 8.88
C ALA A 235 -46.92 9.60 8.19
N SER A 236 -46.92 10.54 7.25
CA SER A 236 -48.11 10.92 6.47
C SER A 236 -48.47 9.97 5.32
N ALA A 237 -47.56 9.03 4.96
CA ALA A 237 -47.80 8.06 3.89
C ALA A 237 -48.36 6.72 4.39
N ARG A 238 -48.73 6.60 5.67
CA ARG A 238 -49.31 5.41 6.30
C ARG A 238 -50.64 5.67 7.01
N GLY A 239 -51.32 6.77 6.67
CA GLY A 239 -52.71 7.03 7.03
C GLY A 239 -53.64 6.69 5.89
#